data_1eaabbafb6c068773ce0431c315baa26
#
_entry.id   1eaabbafb6c068773ce0431c315baa26
#
_cell.length_a   1.000
_cell.length_b   1.000
_cell.length_c   1.000
_cell.angle_alpha   90.00
_cell.angle_beta   90.00
_cell.angle_gamma   90.00
#
_symmetry.space_group_name_H-M   'P 1'
#
loop_
_entity.id
_entity.type
_entity.pdbx_description
1 polymer ?
#
loop_
_entity_poly.entity_id
_entity_poly.type
_entity_poly.pdbx_seq_one_letter_code
_entity_poly.pdbx_strand_id
1 'polypeptide(L)'
;MLRPRQFGTRSDVVKGTQMSEMKSAWELAQERANRLGKLSAQEKEEQERQACRQIGQALAQKLMDGPQRLDVAAELSKHEETARETIRQATIEHLVEAIELTATKGADNVKGIIRTISSLKPELQPKAEEVGQLIQEYQLAEQKIRQELESQTRETLHQLRISGTAVGAINLEDNPQWQPARQGLVDSFAPRLNTLRQALLGI
;
A
#
# COMPACT_ATOMS: atom_id res chain seq x y z
N MET A 1 -96.26 9.54 -48.86
CA MET A 1 -95.28 10.59 -49.10
C MET A 1 -94.24 10.55 -47.98
N LEU A 2 -93.16 9.83 -48.19
CA LEU A 2 -92.15 9.65 -47.17
C LEU A 2 -90.76 10.11 -47.80
N ARG A 3 -90.14 11.06 -47.16
CA ARG A 3 -88.81 11.60 -47.55
C ARG A 3 -87.67 10.68 -47.05
N PRO A 4 -86.68 10.42 -47.82
CA PRO A 4 -85.51 9.69 -47.32
C PRO A 4 -84.52 10.59 -46.55
N ARG A 5 -84.01 10.08 -45.44
CA ARG A 5 -82.95 10.70 -44.62
C ARG A 5 -81.64 10.50 -45.32
N GLN A 6 -80.85 11.56 -45.50
CA GLN A 6 -79.51 11.53 -45.92
C GLN A 6 -78.59 11.21 -44.70
N PHE A 7 -77.77 10.17 -44.79
CA PHE A 7 -76.70 9.89 -43.87
C PHE A 7 -75.41 10.59 -44.33
N GLY A 8 -74.99 11.53 -43.55
CA GLY A 8 -73.70 12.20 -43.73
C GLY A 8 -72.55 11.30 -43.33
N THR A 9 -71.61 11.08 -44.27
CA THR A 9 -70.35 10.40 -44.03
C THR A 9 -69.41 11.38 -43.34
N ARG A 10 -69.10 11.18 -42.10
CA ARG A 10 -67.97 11.82 -41.43
C ARG A 10 -66.72 11.03 -41.75
N SER A 11 -65.81 11.66 -42.47
CA SER A 11 -64.43 11.19 -42.61
C SER A 11 -63.63 11.55 -41.36
N ASP A 12 -63.49 10.62 -40.45
CA ASP A 12 -62.54 10.76 -39.35
C ASP A 12 -61.15 10.44 -39.87
N VAL A 13 -60.34 11.49 -39.96
CA VAL A 13 -58.88 11.40 -40.16
C VAL A 13 -58.27 10.79 -38.91
N VAL A 14 -57.98 9.52 -38.98
CA VAL A 14 -57.19 8.83 -37.97
C VAL A 14 -55.75 9.33 -38.07
N LYS A 15 -55.35 10.19 -37.13
CA LYS A 15 -53.98 10.55 -36.88
C LYS A 15 -53.16 9.31 -36.64
N GLY A 16 -52.12 9.11 -37.43
CA GLY A 16 -51.16 8.04 -37.25
C GLY A 16 -50.55 8.04 -35.86
N THR A 17 -50.90 7.08 -35.06
CA THR A 17 -50.24 6.75 -33.82
C THR A 17 -48.87 6.20 -34.20
N GLN A 18 -47.80 6.96 -33.89
CA GLN A 18 -46.44 6.44 -33.92
C GLN A 18 -46.42 5.23 -33.00
N MET A 19 -46.38 4.05 -33.57
CA MET A 19 -46.00 2.84 -32.84
C MET A 19 -44.58 3.02 -32.40
N SER A 20 -44.36 3.50 -31.20
CA SER A 20 -43.11 3.33 -30.50
C SER A 20 -42.84 1.82 -30.48
N GLU A 21 -41.81 1.40 -31.16
CA GLU A 21 -41.32 0.01 -31.13
C GLU A 21 -41.06 -0.36 -29.68
N MET A 22 -42.01 -1.05 -29.05
CA MET A 22 -41.79 -1.63 -27.73
C MET A 22 -40.79 -2.77 -27.93
N LYS A 23 -39.54 -2.53 -27.55
CA LYS A 23 -38.51 -3.57 -27.50
C LYS A 23 -39.05 -4.76 -26.70
N SER A 24 -38.87 -5.97 -27.20
CA SER A 24 -39.31 -7.16 -26.49
C SER A 24 -38.58 -7.30 -25.15
N ALA A 25 -39.22 -7.95 -24.18
CA ALA A 25 -38.57 -8.20 -22.88
C ALA A 25 -37.21 -8.91 -23.01
N TRP A 26 -37.05 -9.71 -24.06
CA TRP A 26 -35.81 -10.38 -24.40
C TRP A 26 -34.74 -9.38 -24.91
N GLU A 27 -35.10 -8.45 -25.79
CA GLU A 27 -34.18 -7.41 -26.29
C GLU A 27 -33.72 -6.48 -25.17
N LEU A 28 -34.63 -6.11 -24.24
CA LEU A 28 -34.27 -5.34 -23.04
C LEU A 28 -33.36 -6.12 -22.10
N ALA A 29 -33.59 -7.42 -21.94
CA ALA A 29 -32.74 -8.31 -21.15
C ALA A 29 -31.34 -8.46 -21.79
N GLN A 30 -31.28 -8.59 -23.12
CA GLN A 30 -30.04 -8.70 -23.86
C GLN A 30 -29.25 -7.39 -23.89
N GLU A 31 -29.95 -6.25 -23.98
CA GLU A 31 -29.32 -4.91 -23.88
C GLU A 31 -28.76 -4.69 -22.47
N ARG A 32 -29.46 -5.12 -21.41
CA ARG A 32 -28.97 -5.10 -20.03
C ARG A 32 -27.80 -6.05 -19.83
N ALA A 33 -27.85 -7.28 -20.35
CA ALA A 33 -26.77 -8.23 -20.30
C ALA A 33 -25.52 -7.71 -21.04
N ASN A 34 -25.72 -7.07 -22.19
CA ASN A 34 -24.62 -6.43 -22.96
C ASN A 34 -24.03 -5.20 -22.27
N ARG A 35 -24.85 -4.45 -21.51
CA ARG A 35 -24.35 -3.36 -20.66
C ARG A 35 -23.60 -3.86 -19.43
N LEU A 36 -24.08 -4.95 -18.80
CA LEU A 36 -23.44 -5.57 -17.64
C LEU A 36 -22.21 -6.41 -18.02
N GLY A 37 -22.17 -6.92 -19.26
CA GLY A 37 -21.10 -7.80 -19.75
C GLY A 37 -19.95 -7.09 -20.49
N LYS A 38 -20.05 -5.79 -20.74
CA LYS A 38 -19.00 -5.00 -21.35
C LYS A 38 -18.55 -3.92 -20.39
N LEU A 39 -17.53 -4.24 -19.61
CA LEU A 39 -16.74 -3.20 -18.94
C LEU A 39 -16.35 -2.15 -19.99
N SER A 40 -16.51 -0.89 -19.65
CA SER A 40 -15.99 0.20 -20.48
C SER A 40 -14.48 0.03 -20.63
N ALA A 41 -13.89 0.61 -21.67
CA ALA A 41 -12.45 0.58 -21.83
C ALA A 41 -11.71 1.11 -20.59
N GLN A 42 -12.27 2.12 -19.93
CA GLN A 42 -11.75 2.70 -18.69
C GLN A 42 -11.83 1.71 -17.49
N GLU A 43 -12.94 0.99 -17.36
CA GLU A 43 -13.08 0.00 -16.28
C GLU A 43 -12.14 -1.20 -16.48
N LYS A 44 -11.88 -1.60 -17.71
CA LYS A 44 -10.87 -2.65 -18.01
C LYS A 44 -9.48 -2.19 -17.65
N GLU A 45 -9.10 -0.98 -18.08
CA GLU A 45 -7.80 -0.39 -17.77
C GLU A 45 -7.59 -0.25 -16.26
N GLU A 46 -8.63 0.17 -15.53
CA GLU A 46 -8.55 0.27 -14.08
C GLU A 46 -8.43 -1.09 -13.39
N GLN A 47 -9.14 -2.12 -13.88
CA GLN A 47 -9.00 -3.49 -13.39
C GLN A 47 -7.60 -4.05 -13.66
N GLU A 48 -7.06 -3.83 -14.85
CA GLU A 48 -5.69 -4.25 -15.20
C GLU A 48 -4.66 -3.54 -14.31
N ARG A 49 -4.82 -2.23 -14.10
CA ARG A 49 -3.99 -1.46 -13.19
C ARG A 49 -4.07 -1.96 -11.75
N GLN A 50 -5.26 -2.30 -11.28
CA GLN A 50 -5.50 -2.82 -9.95
C GLN A 50 -4.88 -4.23 -9.79
N ALA A 51 -5.00 -5.09 -10.81
CA ALA A 51 -4.34 -6.40 -10.83
C ALA A 51 -2.80 -6.25 -10.77
N CYS A 52 -2.23 -5.34 -11.53
CA CYS A 52 -0.79 -5.03 -11.48
C CYS A 52 -0.34 -4.55 -10.09
N ARG A 53 -1.13 -3.70 -9.43
CA ARG A 53 -0.85 -3.26 -8.04
C ARG A 53 -0.85 -4.43 -7.06
N GLN A 54 -1.82 -5.33 -7.16
CA GLN A 54 -1.87 -6.53 -6.31
C GLN A 54 -0.67 -7.45 -6.53
N ILE A 55 -0.23 -7.62 -7.77
CA ILE A 55 1.00 -8.36 -8.08
C ILE A 55 2.21 -7.69 -7.44
N GLY A 56 2.33 -6.36 -7.55
CA GLY A 56 3.41 -5.60 -6.93
C GLY A 56 3.44 -5.75 -5.40
N GLN A 57 2.30 -5.66 -4.74
CA GLN A 57 2.17 -5.87 -3.30
C GLN A 57 2.57 -7.30 -2.90
N ALA A 58 2.09 -8.31 -3.64
CA ALA A 58 2.45 -9.71 -3.37
C ALA A 58 3.95 -9.97 -3.57
N LEU A 59 4.56 -9.30 -4.55
CA LEU A 59 6.01 -9.37 -4.79
C LEU A 59 6.78 -8.74 -3.63
N ALA A 60 6.39 -7.55 -3.18
CA ALA A 60 6.99 -6.89 -2.02
C ALA A 60 6.88 -7.75 -0.75
N GLN A 61 5.70 -8.33 -0.50
CA GLN A 61 5.49 -9.21 0.65
C GLN A 61 6.44 -10.42 0.63
N LYS A 62 6.57 -11.09 -0.51
CA LYS A 62 7.52 -12.22 -0.67
C LYS A 62 8.97 -11.81 -0.39
N LEU A 63 9.36 -10.61 -0.79
CA LEU A 63 10.69 -10.07 -0.53
C LEU A 63 10.94 -9.79 0.94
N MET A 64 9.90 -9.41 1.69
CA MET A 64 9.97 -9.17 3.13
C MET A 64 9.94 -10.46 3.96
N ASP A 65 9.23 -11.48 3.50
CA ASP A 65 8.98 -12.71 4.25
C ASP A 65 10.17 -13.68 4.28
N GLY A 66 11.14 -13.53 3.37
CA GLY A 66 12.26 -14.45 3.39
C GLY A 66 13.44 -14.12 2.46
N PRO A 67 14.63 -14.65 2.81
CA PRO A 67 15.86 -14.45 2.03
C PRO A 67 15.91 -15.34 0.78
N GLN A 68 14.81 -15.95 0.37
CA GLN A 68 14.75 -16.61 -0.93
C GLN A 68 15.07 -15.54 -1.95
N ARG A 69 16.13 -15.78 -2.70
CA ARG A 69 16.61 -14.94 -3.79
C ARG A 69 15.55 -14.91 -4.89
N LEU A 70 14.44 -14.19 -4.62
CA LEU A 70 13.49 -13.93 -5.65
C LEU A 70 14.18 -12.99 -6.64
N ASP A 71 14.44 -13.48 -7.83
CA ASP A 71 14.91 -12.63 -8.92
C ASP A 71 13.75 -11.75 -9.38
N VAL A 72 13.69 -10.54 -8.81
CA VAL A 72 12.64 -9.58 -9.11
C VAL A 72 12.64 -9.22 -10.59
N ALA A 73 13.80 -9.17 -11.24
CA ALA A 73 13.91 -8.88 -12.66
C ALA A 73 13.30 -10.01 -13.49
N ALA A 74 13.53 -11.27 -13.12
CA ALA A 74 12.90 -12.41 -13.77
C ALA A 74 11.38 -12.43 -13.57
N GLU A 75 10.89 -12.08 -12.38
CA GLU A 75 9.43 -11.97 -12.15
C GLU A 75 8.80 -10.85 -12.99
N LEU A 76 9.41 -9.67 -13.02
CA LEU A 76 8.93 -8.55 -13.83
C LEU A 76 8.95 -8.86 -15.32
N SER A 77 9.93 -9.64 -15.80
CA SER A 77 10.04 -9.99 -17.23
C SER A 77 8.89 -10.84 -17.77
N LYS A 78 8.09 -11.46 -16.89
CA LYS A 78 6.89 -12.25 -17.26
C LYS A 78 5.71 -11.39 -17.71
N HIS A 79 5.78 -10.08 -17.48
CA HIS A 79 4.70 -9.14 -17.76
C HIS A 79 5.04 -8.21 -18.93
N GLU A 80 4.02 -7.63 -19.55
CA GLU A 80 4.18 -6.63 -20.61
C GLU A 80 4.81 -5.34 -20.07
N GLU A 81 5.46 -4.56 -20.94
CA GLU A 81 6.23 -3.37 -20.55
C GLU A 81 5.43 -2.36 -19.71
N THR A 82 4.19 -2.08 -20.11
CA THR A 82 3.29 -1.15 -19.39
C THR A 82 2.89 -1.70 -18.01
N ALA A 83 2.62 -3.01 -17.93
CA ALA A 83 2.31 -3.69 -16.69
C ALA A 83 3.53 -3.75 -15.76
N ARG A 84 4.74 -3.97 -16.31
CA ARG A 84 6.00 -4.00 -15.54
C ARG A 84 6.22 -2.73 -14.74
N GLU A 85 6.03 -1.56 -15.36
CA GLU A 85 6.25 -0.30 -14.67
C GLU A 85 5.26 -0.12 -13.51
N THR A 86 3.99 -0.44 -13.73
CA THR A 86 2.96 -0.40 -12.69
C THR A 86 3.27 -1.37 -11.54
N ILE A 87 3.70 -2.60 -11.85
CA ILE A 87 4.08 -3.60 -10.85
C ILE A 87 5.33 -3.13 -10.09
N ARG A 88 6.35 -2.62 -10.79
CA ARG A 88 7.57 -2.08 -10.19
C ARG A 88 7.26 -0.95 -9.21
N GLN A 89 6.46 0.01 -9.64
CA GLN A 89 6.06 1.15 -8.81
C GLN A 89 5.29 0.69 -7.57
N ALA A 90 4.31 -0.18 -7.72
CA ALA A 90 3.54 -0.73 -6.59
C ALA A 90 4.42 -1.55 -5.62
N THR A 91 5.44 -2.26 -6.15
CA THR A 91 6.41 -2.97 -5.31
C THR A 91 7.23 -1.99 -4.47
N ILE A 92 7.73 -0.92 -5.08
CA ILE A 92 8.49 0.12 -4.36
C ILE A 92 7.62 0.80 -3.31
N GLU A 93 6.39 1.19 -3.65
CA GLU A 93 5.44 1.81 -2.72
C GLU A 93 5.25 0.95 -1.47
N HIS A 94 4.98 -0.33 -1.65
CA HIS A 94 4.76 -1.24 -0.53
C HIS A 94 6.02 -1.50 0.30
N LEU A 95 7.20 -1.59 -0.34
CA LEU A 95 8.48 -1.71 0.35
C LEU A 95 8.80 -0.44 1.17
N VAL A 96 8.54 0.74 0.64
CA VAL A 96 8.75 2.01 1.34
C VAL A 96 7.80 2.16 2.54
N GLU A 97 6.54 1.75 2.40
CA GLU A 97 5.58 1.72 3.52
C GLU A 97 6.00 0.79 4.65
N ALA A 98 6.65 -0.33 4.31
CA ALA A 98 7.11 -1.33 5.28
C ALA A 98 8.38 -0.91 6.06
N ILE A 99 9.03 0.20 5.72
CA ILE A 99 10.20 0.69 6.46
C ILE A 99 9.73 1.35 7.76
N GLU A 100 10.02 0.75 8.91
CA GLU A 100 9.68 1.29 10.23
C GLU A 100 10.93 1.51 11.08
N LEU A 101 10.92 2.56 11.93
CA LEU A 101 12.01 2.84 12.88
C LEU A 101 12.15 1.71 13.91
N THR A 102 11.02 1.20 14.39
CA THR A 102 10.92 0.25 15.52
C THR A 102 10.77 -1.21 15.09
N ALA A 103 11.00 -1.53 13.80
CA ALA A 103 10.81 -2.90 13.30
C ALA A 103 11.63 -3.91 14.10
N THR A 104 10.94 -4.84 14.74
CA THR A 104 11.54 -5.88 15.60
C THR A 104 12.47 -6.84 14.83
N LYS A 105 12.30 -6.94 13.51
CA LYS A 105 13.16 -7.74 12.61
C LYS A 105 14.37 -6.97 12.07
N GLY A 106 14.64 -5.79 12.59
CA GLY A 106 15.93 -5.12 12.58
C GLY A 106 16.47 -4.62 11.24
N ALA A 107 17.68 -4.12 11.35
CA ALA A 107 18.48 -3.52 10.29
C ALA A 107 18.62 -4.40 9.05
N ASP A 108 18.59 -5.71 9.16
CA ASP A 108 18.81 -6.61 8.02
C ASP A 108 17.60 -6.64 7.07
N ASN A 109 16.39 -6.48 7.60
CA ASN A 109 15.18 -6.34 6.76
C ASN A 109 15.22 -5.01 5.98
N VAL A 110 15.54 -3.90 6.66
CA VAL A 110 15.67 -2.59 6.01
C VAL A 110 16.80 -2.59 4.95
N LYS A 111 17.95 -3.23 5.23
CA LYS A 111 19.01 -3.40 4.22
C LYS A 111 18.55 -4.20 3.01
N GLY A 112 17.74 -5.23 3.22
CA GLY A 112 17.11 -6.00 2.15
C GLY A 112 16.18 -5.13 1.29
N ILE A 113 15.32 -4.35 1.93
CA ILE A 113 14.41 -3.41 1.27
C ILE A 113 15.21 -2.38 0.45
N ILE A 114 16.21 -1.74 1.04
CA ILE A 114 17.07 -0.75 0.36
C ILE A 114 17.72 -1.34 -0.89
N ARG A 115 18.32 -2.53 -0.79
CA ARG A 115 18.94 -3.22 -1.94
C ARG A 115 17.93 -3.49 -3.04
N THR A 116 16.73 -3.92 -2.67
CA THR A 116 15.66 -4.21 -3.63
C THR A 116 15.19 -2.94 -4.34
N ILE A 117 14.93 -1.85 -3.60
CA ILE A 117 14.56 -0.55 -4.19
C ILE A 117 15.64 -0.07 -5.16
N SER A 118 16.92 -0.14 -4.76
CA SER A 118 18.06 0.26 -5.61
C SER A 118 18.18 -0.61 -6.86
N SER A 119 17.85 -1.90 -6.79
CA SER A 119 17.87 -2.79 -7.96
C SER A 119 16.69 -2.56 -8.89
N LEU A 120 15.51 -2.22 -8.35
CA LEU A 120 14.32 -1.92 -9.13
C LEU A 120 14.38 -0.54 -9.82
N LYS A 121 15.00 0.42 -9.16
CA LYS A 121 15.10 1.82 -9.63
C LYS A 121 16.45 2.43 -9.16
N PRO A 122 17.52 2.29 -9.95
CA PRO A 122 18.86 2.75 -9.56
C PRO A 122 18.94 4.24 -9.21
N GLU A 123 18.07 5.06 -9.81
CA GLU A 123 17.96 6.50 -9.52
C GLU A 123 17.60 6.80 -8.07
N LEU A 124 16.92 5.87 -7.39
CA LEU A 124 16.53 6.00 -5.98
C LEU A 124 17.60 5.56 -5.00
N GLN A 125 18.71 4.96 -5.49
CA GLN A 125 19.78 4.44 -4.64
C GLN A 125 20.28 5.45 -3.60
N PRO A 126 20.62 6.72 -3.94
CA PRO A 126 21.11 7.66 -2.94
C PRO A 126 20.13 7.90 -1.81
N LYS A 127 18.84 8.07 -2.14
CA LYS A 127 17.78 8.28 -1.15
C LYS A 127 17.50 7.03 -0.30
N ALA A 128 17.60 5.85 -0.90
CA ALA A 128 17.47 4.59 -0.18
C ALA A 128 18.62 4.39 0.81
N GLU A 129 19.84 4.80 0.44
CA GLU A 129 21.01 4.78 1.33
C GLU A 129 20.84 5.77 2.51
N GLU A 130 20.27 6.98 2.27
CA GLU A 130 19.94 7.93 3.33
C GLU A 130 18.95 7.35 4.34
N VAL A 131 17.95 6.58 3.88
CA VAL A 131 17.04 5.83 4.78
C VAL A 131 17.84 4.84 5.63
N GLY A 132 18.76 4.11 5.03
CA GLY A 132 19.62 3.17 5.74
C GLY A 132 20.46 3.85 6.84
N GLN A 133 21.02 5.01 6.54
CA GLN A 133 21.77 5.82 7.50
C GLN A 133 20.87 6.31 8.64
N LEU A 134 19.68 6.81 8.32
CA LEU A 134 18.70 7.27 9.32
C LEU A 134 18.31 6.14 10.29
N ILE A 135 18.08 4.93 9.79
CA ILE A 135 17.76 3.76 10.63
C ILE A 135 18.96 3.39 11.53
N GLN A 136 20.18 3.47 11.03
CA GLN A 136 21.37 3.24 11.85
C GLN A 136 21.54 4.30 12.93
N GLU A 137 21.32 5.58 12.61
CA GLU A 137 21.32 6.68 13.59
C GLU A 137 20.30 6.42 14.71
N TYR A 138 19.08 6.03 14.32
CA TYR A 138 18.02 5.69 15.27
C TYR A 138 18.44 4.53 16.20
N GLN A 139 18.98 3.44 15.65
CA GLN A 139 19.41 2.28 16.42
C GLN A 139 20.54 2.61 17.41
N LEU A 140 21.50 3.42 17.00
CA LEU A 140 22.57 3.88 17.87
C LEU A 140 22.05 4.76 19.01
N ALA A 141 21.08 5.65 18.71
CA ALA A 141 20.45 6.49 19.71
C ALA A 141 19.59 5.66 20.69
N GLU A 142 18.84 4.68 20.20
CA GLU A 142 18.06 3.74 21.04
C GLU A 142 18.98 2.92 21.94
N GLN A 143 20.07 2.40 21.40
CA GLN A 143 21.07 1.66 22.19
C GLN A 143 21.70 2.52 23.28
N LYS A 144 22.01 3.79 23.00
CA LYS A 144 22.55 4.73 23.98
C LYS A 144 21.58 4.96 25.12
N ILE A 145 20.29 5.24 24.83
CA ILE A 145 19.25 5.40 25.85
C ILE A 145 19.11 4.13 26.68
N ARG A 146 19.14 2.96 26.06
CA ARG A 146 19.09 1.67 26.73
C ARG A 146 20.25 1.51 27.71
N GLN A 147 21.48 1.80 27.30
CA GLN A 147 22.66 1.73 28.17
C GLN A 147 22.60 2.73 29.32
N GLU A 148 22.14 3.95 29.08
CA GLU A 148 21.98 4.97 30.12
C GLU A 148 20.96 4.53 31.20
N LEU A 149 19.79 4.04 30.79
CA LEU A 149 18.76 3.57 31.73
C LEU A 149 19.21 2.31 32.47
N GLU A 150 19.92 1.40 31.79
CA GLU A 150 20.51 0.22 32.46
C GLU A 150 21.53 0.64 33.53
N SER A 151 22.41 1.58 33.22
CA SER A 151 23.39 2.11 34.15
C SER A 151 22.73 2.79 35.37
N GLN A 152 21.72 3.62 35.13
CA GLN A 152 20.96 4.29 36.20
C GLN A 152 20.25 3.28 37.08
N THR A 153 19.66 2.24 36.48
CA THR A 153 18.99 1.18 37.23
C THR A 153 19.97 0.40 38.10
N ARG A 154 21.16 0.05 37.59
CA ARG A 154 22.22 -0.62 38.33
C ARG A 154 22.71 0.24 39.49
N GLU A 155 22.91 1.54 39.26
CA GLU A 155 23.32 2.47 40.32
C GLU A 155 22.27 2.55 41.45
N THR A 156 20.97 2.63 41.07
CA THR A 156 19.87 2.61 42.04
C THR A 156 19.86 1.30 42.88
N LEU A 157 20.05 0.15 42.21
CA LEU A 157 20.14 -1.13 42.93
C LEU A 157 21.36 -1.18 43.87
N HIS A 158 22.50 -0.65 43.43
CA HIS A 158 23.68 -0.56 44.27
C HIS A 158 23.47 0.30 45.51
N GLN A 159 22.82 1.44 45.38
CA GLN A 159 22.42 2.30 46.51
C GLN A 159 21.49 1.59 47.50
N LEU A 160 20.62 0.71 46.98
CA LEU A 160 19.77 -0.15 47.80
C LEU A 160 20.49 -1.38 48.40
N ARG A 161 21.82 -1.48 48.22
CA ARG A 161 22.69 -2.61 48.62
C ARG A 161 22.33 -3.95 47.95
N ILE A 162 21.71 -3.89 46.78
CA ILE A 162 21.45 -5.07 45.96
C ILE A 162 22.57 -5.14 44.90
N SER A 163 23.48 -6.10 45.02
CA SER A 163 24.62 -6.21 44.14
C SER A 163 25.07 -7.67 43.93
N GLY A 164 26.00 -7.87 43.00
CA GLY A 164 26.58 -9.17 42.68
C GLY A 164 25.63 -10.05 41.87
N THR A 165 25.65 -11.36 42.15
CA THR A 165 24.85 -12.35 41.40
C THR A 165 23.33 -12.24 41.64
N ALA A 166 22.91 -11.44 42.61
CA ALA A 166 21.48 -11.12 42.84
C ALA A 166 20.91 -10.17 41.76
N VAL A 167 21.80 -9.43 41.03
CA VAL A 167 21.39 -8.56 39.94
C VAL A 167 21.55 -9.34 38.63
N GLY A 168 20.45 -9.88 38.12
CA GLY A 168 20.38 -10.53 36.81
C GLY A 168 20.41 -9.51 35.64
N ALA A 169 20.00 -9.95 34.47
CA ALA A 169 19.76 -9.05 33.34
C ALA A 169 18.60 -8.08 33.67
N ILE A 170 18.85 -6.80 33.51
CA ILE A 170 17.82 -5.76 33.75
C ILE A 170 16.83 -5.78 32.58
N ASN A 171 15.56 -6.04 32.92
CA ASN A 171 14.48 -5.91 31.96
C ASN A 171 14.06 -4.44 31.86
N LEU A 172 14.48 -3.75 30.81
CA LEU A 172 14.14 -2.35 30.60
C LEU A 172 12.68 -2.13 30.17
N GLU A 173 12.00 -3.17 29.67
CA GLU A 173 10.57 -3.04 29.31
C GLU A 173 9.70 -2.71 30.52
N ASP A 174 10.11 -3.13 31.72
CA ASP A 174 9.45 -2.83 32.99
C ASP A 174 9.88 -1.47 33.58
N ASN A 175 10.86 -0.80 32.99
CA ASN A 175 11.31 0.51 33.44
C ASN A 175 10.34 1.60 32.99
N PRO A 176 9.72 2.38 33.91
CA PRO A 176 8.73 3.39 33.56
C PRO A 176 9.29 4.52 32.67
N GLN A 177 10.60 4.72 32.63
CA GLN A 177 11.26 5.74 31.80
C GLN A 177 11.55 5.24 30.38
N TRP A 178 11.56 3.92 30.15
CA TRP A 178 11.90 3.33 28.86
C TRP A 178 10.91 3.73 27.74
N GLN A 179 9.63 3.52 27.97
CA GLN A 179 8.62 3.80 26.95
C GLN A 179 8.54 5.30 26.59
N PRO A 180 8.55 6.25 27.54
CA PRO A 180 8.59 7.67 27.21
C PRO A 180 9.87 8.07 26.46
N ALA A 181 11.04 7.56 26.86
CA ALA A 181 12.29 7.86 26.19
C ALA A 181 12.34 7.33 24.75
N ARG A 182 11.86 6.11 24.54
CA ARG A 182 11.73 5.50 23.22
C ARG A 182 10.75 6.26 22.34
N GLN A 183 9.59 6.65 22.89
CA GLN A 183 8.61 7.44 22.14
C GLN A 183 9.18 8.79 21.73
N GLY A 184 9.86 9.52 22.63
CA GLY A 184 10.52 10.77 22.29
C GLY A 184 11.56 10.62 21.18
N LEU A 185 12.28 9.47 21.15
CA LEU A 185 13.19 9.16 20.05
C LEU A 185 12.44 8.95 18.73
N VAL A 186 11.37 8.15 18.74
CA VAL A 186 10.52 7.95 17.55
C VAL A 186 10.00 9.29 17.01
N ASP A 187 9.48 10.14 17.89
CA ASP A 187 8.92 11.44 17.50
C ASP A 187 9.97 12.36 16.86
N SER A 188 11.23 12.24 17.28
CA SER A 188 12.34 13.02 16.70
C SER A 188 12.80 12.52 15.31
N PHE A 189 12.69 11.21 15.05
CA PHE A 189 13.14 10.60 13.79
C PHE A 189 12.03 10.44 12.74
N ALA A 190 10.77 10.28 13.18
CA ALA A 190 9.63 10.04 12.29
C ALA A 190 9.44 11.12 11.19
N PRO A 191 9.60 12.42 11.44
CA PRO A 191 9.49 13.43 10.40
C PRO A 191 10.54 13.26 9.29
N ARG A 192 11.80 12.95 9.66
CA ARG A 192 12.89 12.71 8.71
C ARG A 192 12.61 11.47 7.86
N LEU A 193 12.14 10.38 8.49
CA LEU A 193 11.76 9.16 7.78
C LEU A 193 10.62 9.43 6.80
N ASN A 194 9.60 10.17 7.20
CA ASN A 194 8.47 10.51 6.33
C ASN A 194 8.92 11.35 5.12
N THR A 195 9.82 12.32 5.32
CA THR A 195 10.39 13.09 4.21
C THR A 195 11.14 12.19 3.22
N LEU A 196 11.94 11.24 3.70
CA LEU A 196 12.68 10.31 2.85
C LEU A 196 11.74 9.32 2.13
N ARG A 197 10.68 8.86 2.80
CA ARG A 197 9.64 8.03 2.15
C ARG A 197 8.96 8.76 1.00
N GLN A 198 8.55 10.01 1.21
CA GLN A 198 7.96 10.84 0.15
C GLN A 198 8.93 11.04 -1.02
N ALA A 199 10.20 11.30 -0.70
CA ALA A 199 11.23 11.44 -1.72
C ALA A 199 11.50 10.15 -2.52
N LEU A 200 11.33 8.97 -1.92
CA LEU A 200 11.41 7.67 -2.62
C LEU A 200 10.18 7.42 -3.49
N LEU A 201 9.00 7.89 -3.08
CA LEU A 201 7.77 7.77 -3.86
C LEU A 201 7.66 8.81 -4.98
N GLY A 202 8.52 9.83 -4.98
CA GLY A 202 8.51 10.90 -5.97
C GLY A 202 7.42 11.94 -5.76
N ILE A 203 6.96 12.08 -4.51
CA ILE A 203 5.93 13.03 -4.08
C ILE A 203 6.57 14.21 -3.36
#